data_3ac697f05d624dc6e3583ecd4acbd659
#
_entry.id   3ac697f05d624dc6e3583ecd4acbd659
#
_cell.length_a   1.000
_cell.length_b   1.000
_cell.length_c   1.000
_cell.angle_alpha   90.00
_cell.angle_beta   90.00
_cell.angle_gamma   90.00
#
_symmetry.space_group_name_H-M   'P 1'
#
loop_
_entity.id
_entity.type
_entity.pdbx_description
1 polymer ?
#
loop_
_entity_poly.entity_id
_entity_poly.type
_entity_poly.pdbx_seq_one_letter_code
_entity_poly.pdbx_strand_id
1 'polypeptide(L)'
;VNYIKNRKKSNKVLVMDTTDFAKAQGHWILAKMGKRVLRPGGKELTQKLVSGLHISHQDDIVEFAPGMGFTASLTIAQQPKSYVGVDADEDVVKMLGEKFKGENIKFVLGNAAQTSLENNSKDKVYGEAMLTMHADHRKSEIIKEAHRILKKGGFYAIHELGLVEVDTDLKNEIQRDLALSIKVNARPLTETEWKTLLEQEGFKIKEVYTNGMYLLDFKRVLEDEGILRSLKIGYNIAVNAPARKRIVEMYRVFQKHRQHMNAIVLIAEKI
;
A
#
# COMPACT_ATOMS: atom_id res chain seq x y z
N VAL A 1 7.90 -27.42 46.24
CA VAL A 1 7.29 -26.10 46.41
C VAL A 1 7.17 -25.46 45.03
N ASN A 2 5.93 -25.28 44.62
CA ASN A 2 5.43 -24.82 43.29
C ASN A 2 5.91 -23.43 42.93
N TYR A 3 6.28 -23.23 41.63
CA TYR A 3 6.15 -21.95 40.93
C TYR A 3 5.58 -22.17 39.55
N ILE A 4 4.26 -22.08 39.45
CA ILE A 4 3.54 -21.86 38.19
C ILE A 4 3.62 -20.36 37.89
N LYS A 5 4.43 -19.94 36.92
CA LYS A 5 4.45 -18.59 36.41
C LYS A 5 3.54 -18.50 35.17
N ASN A 6 2.40 -17.88 35.39
CA ASN A 6 1.45 -17.41 34.37
C ASN A 6 2.17 -16.64 33.26
N ARG A 7 2.24 -17.22 32.06
CA ARG A 7 2.51 -16.49 30.80
C ARG A 7 1.24 -15.81 30.34
N LYS A 8 0.98 -14.59 30.76
CA LYS A 8 0.10 -13.68 30.04
C LYS A 8 0.77 -13.37 28.70
N LYS A 9 0.24 -13.91 27.61
CA LYS A 9 0.57 -13.46 26.25
C LYS A 9 0.06 -12.02 26.10
N SER A 10 0.94 -11.06 26.26
CA SER A 10 0.70 -9.67 25.91
C SER A 10 0.73 -9.58 24.40
N ASN A 11 -0.44 -9.44 23.79
CA ASN A 11 -0.58 -8.90 22.42
C ASN A 11 -0.16 -7.42 22.45
N LYS A 12 1.14 -7.15 22.46
CA LYS A 12 1.67 -5.82 22.23
C LYS A 12 1.53 -5.52 20.75
N VAL A 13 0.38 -4.98 20.36
CA VAL A 13 0.20 -4.27 19.10
C VAL A 13 1.23 -3.13 19.09
N LEU A 14 1.98 -3.02 17.99
CA LEU A 14 2.94 -1.96 17.69
C LEU A 14 2.50 -0.62 18.28
N VAL A 15 3.21 -0.14 19.26
CA VAL A 15 3.06 1.18 19.83
C VAL A 15 4.10 2.08 19.15
N MET A 16 3.83 2.51 17.91
CA MET A 16 4.29 3.84 17.54
C MET A 16 3.60 4.79 18.53
N ASP A 17 4.35 5.64 19.17
CA ASP A 17 3.85 6.62 20.14
C ASP A 17 2.97 7.65 19.41
N THR A 18 1.72 7.24 19.10
CA THR A 18 0.72 8.02 18.39
C THR A 18 -0.22 8.70 19.39
N THR A 19 0.30 9.19 20.49
CA THR A 19 -0.45 10.02 21.41
C THR A 19 -0.84 11.36 20.77
N ASP A 20 -0.14 11.77 19.71
CA ASP A 20 -0.47 12.98 18.95
C ASP A 20 -1.14 12.64 17.59
N PHE A 21 -2.44 12.33 17.61
CA PHE A 21 -3.24 12.16 16.41
C PHE A 21 -3.22 13.38 15.46
N ALA A 22 -2.86 14.56 15.96
CA ALA A 22 -2.78 15.76 15.13
C ALA A 22 -1.66 15.69 14.09
N LYS A 23 -0.55 15.01 14.42
CA LYS A 23 0.62 14.85 13.54
C LYS A 23 0.66 13.50 12.83
N ALA A 24 -0.10 12.51 13.30
CA ALA A 24 -0.07 11.16 12.75
C ALA A 24 -0.54 11.14 11.29
N GLN A 25 0.12 10.31 10.48
CA GLN A 25 -0.26 10.07 9.08
C GLN A 25 -1.62 9.36 9.02
N GLY A 26 -2.44 9.71 8.02
CA GLY A 26 -3.83 9.25 7.91
C GLY A 26 -3.99 7.74 7.93
N HIS A 27 -3.14 7.00 7.21
CA HIS A 27 -3.22 5.53 7.14
C HIS A 27 -2.92 4.87 8.50
N TRP A 28 -2.00 5.40 9.31
CA TRP A 28 -1.74 4.89 10.66
C TRP A 28 -2.91 5.14 11.61
N ILE A 29 -3.60 6.28 11.48
CA ILE A 29 -4.83 6.54 12.24
C ILE A 29 -5.88 5.48 11.91
N LEU A 30 -6.10 5.22 10.61
CA LEU A 30 -7.06 4.20 10.16
C LEU A 30 -6.68 2.79 10.63
N ALA A 31 -5.39 2.43 10.54
CA ALA A 31 -4.88 1.15 11.05
C ALA A 31 -5.13 1.00 12.56
N LYS A 32 -4.87 2.05 13.34
CA LYS A 32 -5.13 2.07 14.79
C LYS A 32 -6.61 1.93 15.13
N MET A 33 -7.50 2.45 14.29
CA MET A 33 -8.95 2.23 14.44
C MET A 33 -9.38 0.82 14.04
N GLY A 34 -8.50 0.01 13.45
CA GLY A 34 -8.73 -1.40 13.12
C GLY A 34 -8.93 -1.69 11.65
N LYS A 35 -8.78 -0.69 10.76
CA LYS A 35 -8.85 -0.88 9.30
C LYS A 35 -7.61 -1.61 8.80
N ARG A 36 -7.78 -2.61 7.93
CA ARG A 36 -6.70 -3.42 7.36
C ARG A 36 -6.42 -3.09 5.90
N VAL A 37 -7.45 -2.76 5.16
CA VAL A 37 -7.34 -2.37 3.75
C VAL A 37 -7.16 -0.86 3.69
N LEU A 38 -5.90 -0.40 3.55
CA LEU A 38 -5.50 1.01 3.69
C LEU A 38 -5.11 1.64 2.34
N ARG A 39 -5.68 1.14 1.26
CA ARG A 39 -5.35 1.57 -0.11
C ARG A 39 -6.57 2.09 -0.85
N PRO A 40 -6.40 3.02 -1.80
CA PRO A 40 -7.47 3.50 -2.65
C PRO A 40 -8.06 2.34 -3.47
N GLY A 41 -9.34 2.39 -3.85
CA GLY A 41 -9.99 1.34 -4.64
C GLY A 41 -10.26 0.01 -3.89
N GLY A 42 -9.76 -0.14 -2.66
CA GLY A 42 -10.05 -1.23 -1.76
C GLY A 42 -9.49 -2.60 -2.19
N LYS A 43 -10.03 -3.66 -1.61
CA LYS A 43 -9.63 -5.06 -1.81
C LYS A 43 -9.76 -5.52 -3.27
N GLU A 44 -10.75 -5.02 -3.99
CA GLU A 44 -11.02 -5.42 -5.38
C GLU A 44 -9.82 -5.13 -6.30
N LEU A 45 -9.27 -3.92 -6.26
CA LEU A 45 -8.10 -3.59 -7.08
C LEU A 45 -6.83 -4.34 -6.65
N THR A 46 -6.66 -4.62 -5.36
CA THR A 46 -5.59 -5.52 -4.90
C THR A 46 -5.72 -6.91 -5.52
N GLN A 47 -6.95 -7.45 -5.60
CA GLN A 47 -7.20 -8.74 -6.26
C GLN A 47 -6.87 -8.68 -7.75
N LYS A 48 -7.19 -7.57 -8.44
CA LYS A 48 -6.80 -7.35 -9.84
C LYS A 48 -5.28 -7.31 -10.01
N LEU A 49 -4.57 -6.60 -9.11
CA LEU A 49 -3.12 -6.57 -9.11
C LEU A 49 -2.52 -7.98 -8.97
N VAL A 50 -2.93 -8.72 -7.95
CA VAL A 50 -2.39 -10.06 -7.68
C VAL A 50 -2.75 -11.04 -8.79
N SER A 51 -3.98 -11.00 -9.34
CA SER A 51 -4.39 -11.88 -10.43
C SER A 51 -3.67 -11.56 -11.74
N GLY A 52 -3.48 -10.27 -12.06
CA GLY A 52 -2.80 -9.85 -13.29
C GLY A 52 -1.28 -10.10 -13.27
N LEU A 53 -0.69 -10.33 -12.11
CA LEU A 53 0.70 -10.79 -12.01
C LEU A 53 0.87 -12.26 -12.42
N HIS A 54 -0.21 -13.04 -12.51
CA HIS A 54 -0.17 -14.47 -12.89
C HIS A 54 0.90 -15.25 -12.11
N ILE A 55 0.88 -15.10 -10.78
CA ILE A 55 1.88 -15.70 -9.89
C ILE A 55 1.85 -17.23 -9.97
N SER A 56 3.04 -17.82 -10.12
CA SER A 56 3.25 -19.27 -10.18
C SER A 56 4.27 -19.75 -9.13
N HIS A 57 4.36 -21.05 -8.96
CA HIS A 57 5.37 -21.70 -8.09
C HIS A 57 6.82 -21.54 -8.56
N GLN A 58 7.04 -20.98 -9.75
CA GLN A 58 8.37 -20.75 -10.31
C GLN A 58 8.85 -19.31 -10.13
N ASP A 59 7.99 -18.42 -9.66
CA ASP A 59 8.25 -16.98 -9.60
C ASP A 59 9.03 -16.57 -8.34
N ASP A 60 10.09 -15.81 -8.54
CA ASP A 60 10.77 -15.05 -7.50
C ASP A 60 10.15 -13.66 -7.40
N ILE A 61 9.49 -13.36 -6.25
CA ILE A 61 8.64 -12.19 -6.08
C ILE A 61 9.24 -11.18 -5.11
N VAL A 62 9.06 -9.88 -5.41
CA VAL A 62 9.36 -8.78 -4.48
C VAL A 62 8.13 -7.89 -4.29
N GLU A 63 7.81 -7.59 -3.05
CA GLU A 63 6.83 -6.55 -2.67
C GLU A 63 7.56 -5.37 -2.05
N PHE A 64 7.33 -4.17 -2.59
CA PHE A 64 7.80 -2.92 -1.99
C PHE A 64 6.76 -2.37 -1.01
N ALA A 65 7.21 -2.02 0.19
CA ALA A 65 6.40 -1.47 1.27
C ALA A 65 5.16 -2.33 1.63
N PRO A 66 5.33 -3.59 2.05
CA PRO A 66 4.22 -4.51 2.38
C PRO A 66 3.32 -4.03 3.53
N GLY A 67 3.74 -3.06 4.33
CA GLY A 67 2.95 -2.45 5.40
C GLY A 67 2.38 -3.49 6.37
N MET A 68 1.05 -3.57 6.52
CA MET A 68 0.40 -4.55 7.42
C MET A 68 0.33 -5.98 6.84
N GLY A 69 0.88 -6.21 5.63
CA GLY A 69 1.00 -7.53 5.01
C GLY A 69 -0.32 -8.12 4.53
N PHE A 70 -1.28 -7.29 4.11
CA PHE A 70 -2.52 -7.80 3.53
C PHE A 70 -2.25 -8.43 2.16
N THR A 71 -1.56 -7.71 1.27
CA THR A 71 -1.23 -8.20 -0.07
C THR A 71 -0.18 -9.29 -0.01
N ALA A 72 0.81 -9.17 0.88
CA ALA A 72 1.74 -10.25 1.21
C ALA A 72 1.01 -11.57 1.49
N SER A 73 -0.09 -11.53 2.27
CA SER A 73 -0.85 -12.76 2.57
C SER A 73 -1.50 -13.39 1.34
N LEU A 74 -1.97 -12.58 0.38
CA LEU A 74 -2.57 -13.06 -0.86
C LEU A 74 -1.51 -13.64 -1.81
N THR A 75 -0.36 -12.97 -1.91
CA THR A 75 0.77 -13.40 -2.75
C THR A 75 1.40 -14.68 -2.21
N ILE A 76 1.68 -14.74 -0.91
CA ILE A 76 2.26 -15.93 -0.26
C ILE A 76 1.31 -17.15 -0.37
N ALA A 77 0.00 -16.91 -0.31
CA ALA A 77 -0.99 -17.99 -0.51
C ALA A 77 -0.96 -18.61 -1.93
N GLN A 78 -0.37 -17.93 -2.93
CA GLN A 78 -0.12 -18.50 -4.27
C GLN A 78 1.09 -19.44 -4.30
N GLN A 79 1.82 -19.56 -3.18
CA GLN A 79 3.01 -20.42 -3.03
C GLN A 79 4.09 -20.15 -4.08
N PRO A 80 4.58 -18.90 -4.22
CA PRO A 80 5.67 -18.59 -5.15
C PRO A 80 6.95 -19.34 -4.75
N LYS A 81 7.90 -19.44 -5.68
CA LYS A 81 9.24 -20.01 -5.43
C LYS A 81 9.95 -19.26 -4.31
N SER A 82 9.92 -17.93 -4.35
CA SER A 82 10.38 -17.09 -3.24
C SER A 82 9.57 -15.79 -3.13
N TYR A 83 9.52 -15.24 -1.92
CA TYR A 83 8.90 -13.96 -1.63
C TYR A 83 9.83 -13.10 -0.76
N VAL A 84 10.06 -11.87 -1.19
CA VAL A 84 10.82 -10.87 -0.42
C VAL A 84 9.99 -9.59 -0.28
N GLY A 85 9.63 -9.24 0.95
CA GLY A 85 9.05 -7.94 1.28
C GLY A 85 10.14 -6.95 1.68
N VAL A 86 10.26 -5.81 1.00
CA VAL A 86 11.21 -4.74 1.32
C VAL A 86 10.45 -3.58 1.95
N ASP A 87 10.73 -3.25 3.21
CA ASP A 87 10.10 -2.13 3.91
C ASP A 87 11.17 -1.23 4.57
N ALA A 88 10.90 0.06 4.66
CA ALA A 88 11.78 1.02 5.31
C ALA A 88 11.55 1.11 6.84
N ASP A 89 10.49 0.48 7.35
CA ASP A 89 10.10 0.47 8.75
C ASP A 89 10.53 -0.85 9.42
N GLU A 90 11.46 -0.77 10.36
CA GLU A 90 12.00 -1.93 11.08
C GLU A 90 10.92 -2.69 11.88
N ASP A 91 9.96 -1.97 12.46
CA ASP A 91 8.86 -2.58 13.21
C ASP A 91 7.93 -3.38 12.29
N VAL A 92 7.68 -2.87 11.08
CA VAL A 92 6.93 -3.58 10.03
C VAL A 92 7.67 -4.85 9.63
N VAL A 93 8.95 -4.77 9.33
CA VAL A 93 9.79 -5.92 8.96
C VAL A 93 9.76 -7.00 10.04
N LYS A 94 9.95 -6.61 11.30
CA LYS A 94 9.89 -7.53 12.44
C LYS A 94 8.52 -8.18 12.58
N MET A 95 7.46 -7.38 12.56
CA MET A 95 6.08 -7.86 12.67
C MET A 95 5.74 -8.86 11.56
N LEU A 96 6.10 -8.55 10.32
CA LEU A 96 5.81 -9.43 9.18
C LEU A 96 6.66 -10.70 9.22
N GLY A 97 7.92 -10.62 9.61
CA GLY A 97 8.80 -11.77 9.82
C GLY A 97 8.33 -12.71 10.94
N GLU A 98 7.62 -12.18 11.96
CA GLU A 98 6.95 -13.00 12.98
C GLU A 98 5.64 -13.62 12.47
N LYS A 99 4.91 -12.91 11.63
CA LYS A 99 3.59 -13.30 11.10
C LYS A 99 3.67 -14.35 10.00
N PHE A 100 4.62 -14.21 9.08
CA PHE A 100 4.78 -15.10 7.93
C PHE A 100 6.08 -15.91 8.08
N LYS A 101 5.94 -17.21 8.27
CA LYS A 101 7.06 -18.14 8.44
C LYS A 101 7.19 -19.02 7.18
N GLY A 102 8.42 -19.20 6.72
CA GLY A 102 8.75 -20.04 5.56
C GLY A 102 10.22 -19.82 5.17
N GLU A 103 10.90 -20.84 4.70
CA GLU A 103 12.30 -20.75 4.28
C GLU A 103 12.45 -19.84 3.04
N ASN A 104 11.43 -19.80 2.20
CA ASN A 104 11.37 -19.00 0.98
C ASN A 104 10.67 -17.63 1.16
N ILE A 105 10.33 -17.23 2.39
CA ILE A 105 9.66 -15.97 2.72
C ILE A 105 10.58 -15.11 3.56
N LYS A 106 10.89 -13.90 3.10
CA LYS A 106 11.77 -12.95 3.81
C LYS A 106 11.17 -11.56 3.84
N PHE A 107 11.35 -10.88 4.96
CA PHE A 107 11.10 -9.43 5.06
C PHE A 107 12.41 -8.77 5.45
N VAL A 108 12.78 -7.74 4.69
CA VAL A 108 14.07 -7.06 4.83
C VAL A 108 13.89 -5.56 5.02
N LEU A 109 14.65 -5.00 5.93
CA LEU A 109 14.75 -3.56 6.09
C LEU A 109 15.51 -3.00 4.89
N GLY A 110 14.89 -2.10 4.13
CA GLY A 110 15.50 -1.59 2.92
C GLY A 110 14.75 -0.43 2.30
N ASN A 111 15.39 0.16 1.31
CA ASN A 111 14.88 1.27 0.54
C ASN A 111 14.44 0.78 -0.84
N ALA A 112 13.17 0.93 -1.19
CA ALA A 112 12.62 0.49 -2.47
C ALA A 112 13.27 1.14 -3.70
N ALA A 113 13.97 2.27 -3.55
CA ALA A 113 14.72 2.90 -4.64
C ALA A 113 16.17 2.42 -4.75
N GLN A 114 16.62 1.59 -3.82
CA GLN A 114 17.98 1.04 -3.80
C GLN A 114 17.99 -0.20 -2.90
N THR A 115 17.52 -1.32 -3.44
CA THR A 115 17.56 -2.60 -2.72
C THR A 115 18.95 -3.24 -2.88
N SER A 116 19.26 -4.19 -2.00
CA SER A 116 20.46 -5.04 -2.14
C SER A 116 20.23 -6.26 -3.03
N LEU A 117 19.12 -6.32 -3.75
CA LEU A 117 18.76 -7.45 -4.60
C LEU A 117 19.57 -7.43 -5.90
N GLU A 118 19.88 -8.61 -6.43
CA GLU A 118 20.67 -8.78 -7.65
C GLU A 118 19.92 -8.30 -8.90
N ASN A 119 20.65 -7.84 -9.91
CA ASN A 119 20.10 -7.48 -11.21
C ASN A 119 19.45 -8.69 -11.88
N ASN A 120 18.33 -8.47 -12.57
CA ASN A 120 17.65 -9.49 -13.39
C ASN A 120 17.40 -10.81 -12.63
N SER A 121 17.05 -10.73 -11.35
CA SER A 121 16.88 -11.89 -10.46
C SER A 121 15.44 -12.19 -10.10
N LYS A 122 14.51 -11.31 -10.43
CA LYS A 122 13.11 -11.41 -10.02
C LYS A 122 12.17 -11.53 -11.21
N ASP A 123 11.09 -12.29 -11.02
CA ASP A 123 10.08 -12.49 -12.05
C ASP A 123 8.95 -11.47 -11.91
N LYS A 124 8.60 -11.14 -10.68
CA LYS A 124 7.50 -10.20 -10.35
C LYS A 124 7.95 -9.22 -9.28
N VAL A 125 7.61 -7.95 -9.48
CA VAL A 125 7.77 -6.88 -8.49
C VAL A 125 6.44 -6.15 -8.37
N TYR A 126 6.03 -5.75 -7.18
CA TYR A 126 4.86 -4.89 -7.02
C TYR A 126 4.94 -4.02 -5.77
N GLY A 127 4.10 -2.98 -5.75
CA GLY A 127 3.89 -2.12 -4.59
C GLY A 127 2.52 -1.48 -4.61
N GLU A 128 1.95 -1.24 -3.44
CA GLU A 128 0.62 -0.65 -3.30
C GLU A 128 0.62 0.56 -2.37
N ALA A 129 -0.02 1.64 -2.83
CA ALA A 129 -0.22 2.88 -2.08
C ALA A 129 1.07 3.47 -1.49
N MET A 130 2.18 3.35 -2.23
CA MET A 130 3.48 3.80 -1.77
C MET A 130 4.10 4.88 -2.69
N LEU A 131 4.01 4.73 -4.02
CA LEU A 131 4.59 5.70 -4.95
C LEU A 131 3.93 7.09 -4.85
N THR A 132 2.63 7.14 -4.66
CA THR A 132 1.88 8.40 -4.45
C THR A 132 2.45 9.24 -3.31
N MET A 133 3.08 8.61 -2.30
CA MET A 133 3.64 9.29 -1.13
C MET A 133 5.00 9.95 -1.41
N HIS A 134 5.54 9.80 -2.61
CA HIS A 134 6.86 10.29 -3.00
C HIS A 134 6.79 11.42 -4.04
N ALA A 135 7.82 12.27 -4.05
CA ALA A 135 8.05 13.23 -5.13
C ALA A 135 8.36 12.49 -6.44
N ASP A 136 8.13 13.14 -7.59
CA ASP A 136 8.17 12.47 -8.89
C ASP A 136 9.54 11.86 -9.24
N HIS A 137 10.64 12.58 -8.90
CA HIS A 137 11.99 12.01 -9.06
C HIS A 137 12.18 10.72 -8.24
N ARG A 138 11.59 10.67 -7.05
CA ARG A 138 11.69 9.50 -6.18
C ARG A 138 10.84 8.32 -6.68
N LYS A 139 9.69 8.60 -7.29
CA LYS A 139 8.90 7.57 -7.99
C LYS A 139 9.73 6.93 -9.10
N SER A 140 10.39 7.75 -9.93
CA SER A 140 11.30 7.30 -11.00
C SER A 140 12.43 6.42 -10.45
N GLU A 141 13.09 6.81 -9.36
CA GLU A 141 14.14 6.00 -8.73
C GLU A 141 13.62 4.61 -8.29
N ILE A 142 12.44 4.55 -7.68
CA ILE A 142 11.83 3.28 -7.25
C ILE A 142 11.46 2.41 -8.46
N ILE A 143 10.91 3.00 -9.52
CA ILE A 143 10.56 2.28 -10.75
C ILE A 143 11.82 1.77 -11.47
N LYS A 144 12.90 2.56 -11.51
CA LYS A 144 14.23 2.13 -12.01
C LYS A 144 14.77 0.93 -11.24
N GLU A 145 14.62 0.95 -9.91
CA GLU A 145 15.06 -0.16 -9.09
C GLU A 145 14.23 -1.43 -9.36
N ALA A 146 12.90 -1.31 -9.50
CA ALA A 146 12.06 -2.42 -9.93
C ALA A 146 12.49 -2.97 -11.29
N HIS A 147 12.79 -2.08 -12.24
CA HIS A 147 13.30 -2.47 -13.55
C HIS A 147 14.66 -3.17 -13.43
N ARG A 148 15.59 -2.68 -12.61
CA ARG A 148 16.93 -3.27 -12.44
C ARG A 148 16.86 -4.70 -11.93
N ILE A 149 16.03 -4.98 -10.93
CA ILE A 149 15.95 -6.30 -10.30
C ILE A 149 15.10 -7.30 -11.09
N LEU A 150 14.17 -6.84 -11.93
CA LEU A 150 13.35 -7.71 -12.78
C LEU A 150 14.18 -8.34 -13.91
N LYS A 151 13.90 -9.60 -14.21
CA LYS A 151 14.33 -10.27 -15.44
C LYS A 151 13.64 -9.62 -16.64
N LYS A 152 14.23 -9.73 -17.83
CA LYS A 152 13.56 -9.34 -19.09
C LYS A 152 12.27 -10.17 -19.24
N GLY A 153 11.16 -9.51 -19.59
CA GLY A 153 9.82 -10.11 -19.61
C GLY A 153 9.18 -10.29 -18.23
N GLY A 154 9.86 -9.90 -17.15
CA GLY A 154 9.28 -9.86 -15.81
C GLY A 154 8.27 -8.72 -15.65
N PHE A 155 7.38 -8.83 -14.67
CA PHE A 155 6.27 -7.89 -14.48
C PHE A 155 6.46 -6.98 -13.27
N TYR A 156 6.18 -5.70 -13.46
CA TYR A 156 6.01 -4.72 -12.40
C TYR A 156 4.55 -4.31 -12.29
N ALA A 157 3.97 -4.37 -11.10
CA ALA A 157 2.61 -3.90 -10.85
C ALA A 157 2.58 -2.83 -9.78
N ILE A 158 1.80 -1.77 -10.03
CA ILE A 158 1.55 -0.70 -9.06
C ILE A 158 0.06 -0.57 -8.81
N HIS A 159 -0.31 -0.24 -7.57
CA HIS A 159 -1.68 0.11 -7.20
C HIS A 159 -1.63 1.42 -6.40
N GLU A 160 -2.09 2.51 -6.99
CA GLU A 160 -1.86 3.85 -6.49
C GLU A 160 -3.15 4.70 -6.51
N LEU A 161 -3.10 5.83 -5.82
CA LEU A 161 -4.08 6.89 -6.01
C LEU A 161 -3.85 7.51 -7.38
N GLY A 162 -4.92 7.56 -8.15
CA GLY A 162 -4.96 8.20 -9.46
C GLY A 162 -5.78 9.47 -9.44
N LEU A 163 -5.56 10.29 -10.47
CA LEU A 163 -6.42 11.41 -10.82
C LEU A 163 -7.15 11.09 -12.12
N VAL A 164 -8.40 11.49 -12.22
CA VAL A 164 -9.06 11.70 -13.50
C VAL A 164 -8.35 12.89 -14.16
N GLU A 165 -8.36 12.97 -15.50
CA GLU A 165 -7.73 14.08 -16.20
C GLU A 165 -8.23 15.42 -15.65
N VAL A 166 -7.29 16.23 -15.15
CA VAL A 166 -7.52 17.51 -14.49
C VAL A 166 -6.47 18.52 -14.97
N ASP A 167 -6.81 19.81 -14.93
CA ASP A 167 -5.83 20.85 -15.17
C ASP A 167 -4.82 20.98 -14.01
N THR A 168 -3.77 21.74 -14.25
CA THR A 168 -2.66 21.92 -13.29
C THR A 168 -3.12 22.57 -12.00
N ASP A 169 -4.05 23.54 -12.06
CA ASP A 169 -4.49 24.28 -10.87
C ASP A 169 -5.30 23.39 -9.94
N LEU A 170 -6.24 22.63 -10.49
CA LEU A 170 -7.02 21.65 -9.74
C LEU A 170 -6.13 20.51 -9.19
N LYS A 171 -5.17 20.05 -9.97
CA LYS A 171 -4.19 19.06 -9.50
C LYS A 171 -3.41 19.56 -8.29
N ASN A 172 -2.92 20.80 -8.34
CA ASN A 172 -2.20 21.41 -7.23
C ASN A 172 -3.10 21.60 -6.00
N GLU A 173 -4.37 21.97 -6.19
CA GLU A 173 -5.35 22.07 -5.11
C GLU A 173 -5.57 20.71 -4.44
N ILE A 174 -5.81 19.65 -5.23
CA ILE A 174 -5.99 18.28 -4.71
C ILE A 174 -4.77 17.82 -3.92
N GLN A 175 -3.57 18.01 -4.46
CA GLN A 175 -2.33 17.61 -3.77
C GLN A 175 -2.15 18.34 -2.45
N ARG A 176 -2.42 19.65 -2.40
CA ARG A 176 -2.35 20.45 -1.17
C ARG A 176 -3.36 19.98 -0.13
N ASP A 177 -4.62 19.79 -0.53
CA ASP A 177 -5.69 19.37 0.37
C ASP A 177 -5.42 17.95 0.92
N LEU A 178 -4.94 17.04 0.09
CA LEU A 178 -4.49 15.71 0.51
C LEU A 178 -3.35 15.82 1.52
N ALA A 179 -2.28 16.57 1.21
CA ALA A 179 -1.12 16.71 2.09
C ALA A 179 -1.51 17.23 3.47
N LEU A 180 -2.41 18.22 3.54
CA LEU A 180 -2.92 18.77 4.79
C LEU A 180 -3.77 17.78 5.58
N SER A 181 -4.61 16.98 4.90
CA SER A 181 -5.55 16.07 5.56
C SER A 181 -4.90 14.77 6.02
N ILE A 182 -4.09 14.12 5.15
CA ILE A 182 -3.47 12.82 5.48
C ILE A 182 -2.08 12.94 6.11
N LYS A 183 -1.54 14.15 6.20
CA LYS A 183 -0.18 14.44 6.74
C LYS A 183 0.94 13.68 6.02
N VAL A 184 0.77 13.52 4.71
CA VAL A 184 1.77 12.98 3.78
C VAL A 184 1.74 13.82 2.52
N ASN A 185 2.90 14.11 1.94
CA ASN A 185 2.99 14.88 0.69
C ASN A 185 2.56 13.99 -0.50
N ALA A 186 1.26 13.66 -0.54
CA ALA A 186 0.70 12.82 -1.59
C ALA A 186 0.69 13.55 -2.93
N ARG A 187 1.25 12.89 -3.94
CA ARG A 187 1.32 13.37 -5.33
C ARG A 187 0.73 12.34 -6.29
N PRO A 188 -0.60 12.22 -6.32
CA PRO A 188 -1.27 11.36 -7.29
C PRO A 188 -1.04 11.88 -8.70
N LEU A 189 -1.01 10.97 -9.65
CA LEU A 189 -0.85 11.23 -11.08
C LEU A 189 -2.09 10.79 -11.84
N THR A 190 -2.33 11.37 -13.03
CA THR A 190 -3.35 10.87 -13.96
C THR A 190 -2.93 9.50 -14.53
N GLU A 191 -3.87 8.78 -15.14
CA GLU A 191 -3.57 7.53 -15.83
C GLU A 191 -2.47 7.71 -16.88
N THR A 192 -2.58 8.79 -17.68
CA THR A 192 -1.60 9.13 -18.72
C THR A 192 -0.21 9.38 -18.11
N GLU A 193 -0.13 10.12 -17.01
CA GLU A 193 1.14 10.39 -16.32
C GLU A 193 1.75 9.14 -15.71
N TRP A 194 0.96 8.26 -15.08
CA TRP A 194 1.43 6.98 -14.57
C TRP A 194 1.98 6.07 -15.67
N LYS A 195 1.28 5.97 -16.81
CA LYS A 195 1.75 5.22 -17.97
C LYS A 195 3.06 5.77 -18.50
N THR A 196 3.13 7.08 -18.75
CA THR A 196 4.33 7.75 -19.25
C THR A 196 5.51 7.52 -18.32
N LEU A 197 5.32 7.61 -17.01
CA LEU A 197 6.38 7.40 -16.03
C LEU A 197 6.93 5.96 -16.09
N LEU A 198 6.07 4.95 -16.20
CA LEU A 198 6.50 3.56 -16.33
C LEU A 198 7.19 3.30 -17.67
N GLU A 199 6.66 3.84 -18.76
CA GLU A 199 7.23 3.68 -20.11
C GLU A 199 8.59 4.34 -20.25
N GLN A 200 8.81 5.50 -19.65
CA GLN A 200 10.11 6.18 -19.59
C GLN A 200 11.18 5.35 -18.86
N GLU A 201 10.77 4.52 -17.93
CA GLU A 201 11.68 3.65 -17.17
C GLU A 201 11.79 2.22 -17.76
N GLY A 202 11.42 2.03 -19.03
CA GLY A 202 11.65 0.79 -19.78
C GLY A 202 10.59 -0.30 -19.59
N PHE A 203 9.38 0.10 -19.23
CA PHE A 203 8.25 -0.82 -19.11
C PHE A 203 7.25 -0.66 -20.25
N LYS A 204 6.58 -1.74 -20.62
CA LYS A 204 5.45 -1.76 -21.55
C LYS A 204 4.18 -2.06 -20.77
N ILE A 205 3.21 -1.15 -20.81
CA ILE A 205 1.92 -1.34 -20.14
C ILE A 205 1.16 -2.51 -20.78
N LYS A 206 0.68 -3.42 -19.94
CA LYS A 206 -0.10 -4.61 -20.35
C LYS A 206 -1.55 -4.48 -19.94
N GLU A 207 -1.81 -4.08 -18.69
CA GLU A 207 -3.15 -4.00 -18.14
C GLU A 207 -3.31 -2.74 -17.29
N VAL A 208 -4.51 -2.17 -17.33
CA VAL A 208 -4.90 -1.03 -16.50
C VAL A 208 -6.27 -1.32 -15.90
N TYR A 209 -6.40 -1.14 -14.61
CA TYR A 209 -7.67 -1.22 -13.90
C TYR A 209 -7.88 0.04 -13.08
N THR A 210 -9.09 0.55 -13.07
CA THR A 210 -9.45 1.72 -12.27
C THR A 210 -10.68 1.44 -11.43
N ASN A 211 -10.79 2.11 -10.28
CA ASN A 211 -11.97 2.11 -9.43
C ASN A 211 -12.09 3.46 -8.72
N GLY A 212 -13.28 3.77 -8.20
CA GLY A 212 -13.44 5.01 -7.43
C GLY A 212 -12.61 5.02 -6.15
N MET A 213 -12.19 6.22 -5.73
CA MET A 213 -11.48 6.43 -4.46
C MET A 213 -12.48 6.49 -3.31
N TYR A 214 -12.90 5.32 -2.78
CA TYR A 214 -13.94 5.16 -1.76
C TYR A 214 -13.38 4.71 -0.40
N LEU A 215 -12.12 5.01 -0.08
CA LEU A 215 -11.39 4.46 1.08
C LEU A 215 -12.13 4.61 2.42
N LEU A 216 -12.87 5.70 2.60
CA LEU A 216 -13.61 6.00 3.82
C LEU A 216 -15.13 5.91 3.66
N ASP A 217 -15.65 5.49 2.51
CA ASP A 217 -17.08 5.27 2.30
C ASP A 217 -17.54 4.05 3.12
N PHE A 218 -18.65 4.20 3.83
CA PHE A 218 -19.17 3.14 4.72
C PHE A 218 -19.39 1.80 3.98
N LYS A 219 -19.99 1.85 2.78
CA LYS A 219 -20.22 0.67 1.96
C LYS A 219 -18.90 -0.04 1.64
N ARG A 220 -17.87 0.71 1.22
CA ARG A 220 -16.53 0.18 0.92
C ARG A 220 -15.86 -0.41 2.17
N VAL A 221 -15.97 0.26 3.31
CA VAL A 221 -15.42 -0.27 4.58
C VAL A 221 -16.09 -1.60 4.92
N LEU A 222 -17.39 -1.72 4.72
CA LEU A 222 -18.13 -2.95 4.97
C LEU A 222 -17.70 -4.10 4.03
N GLU A 223 -17.51 -3.81 2.75
CA GLU A 223 -17.04 -4.78 1.73
C GLU A 223 -15.59 -5.24 2.00
N ASP A 224 -14.71 -4.33 2.36
CA ASP A 224 -13.29 -4.61 2.60
C ASP A 224 -13.04 -5.34 3.92
N GLU A 225 -13.74 -4.98 4.98
CA GLU A 225 -13.43 -5.40 6.36
C GLU A 225 -14.45 -6.42 6.92
N GLY A 226 -15.65 -6.53 6.32
CA GLY A 226 -16.76 -7.31 6.79
C GLY A 226 -17.50 -6.68 7.98
N ILE A 227 -18.71 -7.19 8.29
CA ILE A 227 -19.65 -6.57 9.24
C ILE A 227 -19.04 -6.38 10.65
N LEU A 228 -18.54 -7.47 11.25
CA LEU A 228 -18.05 -7.42 12.64
C LEU A 228 -16.88 -6.45 12.82
N ARG A 229 -15.95 -6.41 11.85
CA ARG A 229 -14.82 -5.51 11.91
C ARG A 229 -15.24 -4.07 11.66
N SER A 230 -16.16 -3.83 10.74
CA SER A 230 -16.70 -2.49 10.47
C SER A 230 -17.39 -1.91 11.70
N LEU A 231 -18.14 -2.73 12.45
CA LEU A 231 -18.72 -2.33 13.73
C LEU A 231 -17.64 -1.98 14.77
N LYS A 232 -16.59 -2.79 14.86
CA LYS A 232 -15.45 -2.50 15.74
C LYS A 232 -14.72 -1.21 15.36
N ILE A 233 -14.49 -0.97 14.06
CA ILE A 233 -13.90 0.27 13.56
C ILE A 233 -14.78 1.46 13.92
N GLY A 234 -16.11 1.37 13.67
CA GLY A 234 -17.07 2.40 14.03
C GLY A 234 -17.05 2.73 15.52
N TYR A 235 -17.05 1.71 16.38
CA TYR A 235 -16.94 1.88 17.83
C TYR A 235 -15.62 2.57 18.22
N ASN A 236 -14.47 2.12 17.71
CA ASN A 236 -13.17 2.71 17.99
C ASN A 236 -13.10 4.20 17.59
N ILE A 237 -13.70 4.55 16.44
CA ILE A 237 -13.80 5.95 15.99
C ILE A 237 -14.73 6.75 16.92
N ALA A 238 -15.86 6.18 17.33
CA ALA A 238 -16.83 6.86 18.18
C ALA A 238 -16.26 7.23 19.55
N VAL A 239 -15.50 6.32 20.17
CA VAL A 239 -14.92 6.53 21.50
C VAL A 239 -13.60 7.33 21.49
N ASN A 240 -12.99 7.55 20.32
CA ASN A 240 -11.72 8.28 20.20
C ASN A 240 -11.94 9.63 19.47
N ALA A 241 -12.21 10.68 20.25
CA ALA A 241 -12.51 12.00 19.71
C ALA A 241 -11.38 12.61 18.82
N PRO A 242 -10.09 12.53 19.18
CA PRO A 242 -9.00 13.01 18.31
C PRO A 242 -8.93 12.26 16.98
N ALA A 243 -9.01 10.92 16.99
CA ALA A 243 -9.01 10.12 15.76
C ALA A 243 -10.24 10.44 14.90
N ARG A 244 -11.44 10.54 15.52
CA ARG A 244 -12.67 10.90 14.83
C ARG A 244 -12.56 12.23 14.10
N LYS A 245 -12.03 13.28 14.77
CA LYS A 245 -11.82 14.59 14.15
C LYS A 245 -10.99 14.48 12.88
N ARG A 246 -9.84 13.79 12.95
CA ARG A 246 -8.94 13.58 11.82
C ARG A 246 -9.56 12.77 10.69
N ILE A 247 -10.31 11.72 11.01
CA ILE A 247 -10.99 10.88 10.01
C ILE A 247 -12.09 11.68 9.30
N VAL A 248 -12.84 12.52 10.02
CA VAL A 248 -13.84 13.39 9.40
C VAL A 248 -13.18 14.43 8.47
N GLU A 249 -12.05 15.01 8.87
CA GLU A 249 -11.27 15.93 8.01
C GLU A 249 -10.83 15.23 6.70
N MET A 250 -10.24 14.04 6.80
CA MET A 250 -9.86 13.23 5.62
C MET A 250 -11.08 12.90 4.75
N TYR A 251 -12.19 12.46 5.34
CA TYR A 251 -13.42 12.15 4.62
C TYR A 251 -13.94 13.35 3.83
N ARG A 252 -13.95 14.56 4.44
CA ARG A 252 -14.40 15.79 3.76
C ARG A 252 -13.55 16.12 2.55
N VAL A 253 -12.21 15.99 2.64
CA VAL A 253 -11.31 16.21 1.51
C VAL A 253 -11.55 15.17 0.41
N PHE A 254 -11.71 13.90 0.77
CA PHE A 254 -12.00 12.86 -0.21
C PHE A 254 -13.35 13.06 -0.90
N GLN A 255 -14.37 13.51 -0.18
CA GLN A 255 -15.66 13.83 -0.78
C GLN A 255 -15.61 15.08 -1.67
N LYS A 256 -14.86 16.13 -1.27
CA LYS A 256 -14.66 17.34 -2.07
C LYS A 256 -14.09 17.02 -3.46
N HIS A 257 -13.09 16.15 -3.50
CA HIS A 257 -12.38 15.81 -4.73
C HIS A 257 -12.80 14.48 -5.36
N ARG A 258 -13.90 13.89 -4.91
CA ARG A 258 -14.35 12.54 -5.27
C ARG A 258 -14.41 12.29 -6.77
N GLN A 259 -14.89 13.28 -7.54
CA GLN A 259 -15.04 13.17 -8.99
C GLN A 259 -13.71 13.25 -9.77
N HIS A 260 -12.67 13.74 -9.12
CA HIS A 260 -11.36 13.97 -9.70
C HIS A 260 -10.30 12.97 -9.22
N MET A 261 -10.66 12.08 -8.31
CA MET A 261 -9.77 11.04 -7.79
C MET A 261 -10.31 9.65 -8.09
N ASN A 262 -9.41 8.77 -8.48
CA ASN A 262 -9.67 7.35 -8.61
C ASN A 262 -8.55 6.54 -7.93
N ALA A 263 -8.66 5.24 -8.00
CA ALA A 263 -7.58 4.31 -7.72
C ALA A 263 -7.21 3.60 -9.01
N ILE A 264 -5.95 3.36 -9.24
CA ILE A 264 -5.44 2.77 -10.46
C ILE A 264 -4.48 1.63 -10.16
N VAL A 265 -4.63 0.54 -10.89
CA VAL A 265 -3.65 -0.54 -10.99
C VAL A 265 -3.09 -0.54 -12.40
N LEU A 266 -1.77 -0.56 -12.51
CA LEU A 266 -1.07 -0.78 -13.78
C LEU A 266 -0.19 -2.01 -13.65
N ILE A 267 -0.26 -2.88 -14.65
CA ILE A 267 0.62 -4.03 -14.79
C ILE A 267 1.46 -3.81 -16.05
N ALA A 268 2.77 -3.85 -15.89
CA ALA A 268 3.71 -3.51 -16.93
C ALA A 268 4.82 -4.56 -17.03
N GLU A 269 5.25 -4.86 -18.24
CA GLU A 269 6.29 -5.82 -18.57
C GLU A 269 7.62 -5.10 -18.82
N LYS A 270 8.72 -5.58 -18.24
CA LYS A 270 10.08 -5.11 -18.56
C LYS A 270 10.46 -5.53 -19.97
N ILE A 271 10.78 -4.58 -20.87
CA ILE A 271 11.20 -4.79 -22.25
C ILE A 271 12.72 -4.81 -22.41
#